data_24af5709bbd529c5f49d917d8357d05c
#
_entry.id   24af5709bbd529c5f49d917d8357d05c
#
_cell.length_a   1.000
_cell.length_b   1.000
_cell.length_c   1.000
_cell.angle_alpha   90.00
_cell.angle_beta   90.00
_cell.angle_gamma   90.00
#
_symmetry.space_group_name_H-M   'P 1'
#
loop_
_entity.id
_entity.type
_entity.pdbx_description
1 polymer ?
#
loop_
_entity_poly.entity_id
_entity_poly.type
_entity_poly.pdbx_seq_one_letter_code
_entity_poly.pdbx_strand_id
1 'polypeptide(L)'
;TCHAGKQVYELCGHTAIRVQIGESIDRVINYGMFDFDTPNFVYRFVSGQTDYFVADMPFLYFTENYQRENRQIVEQELNLTPQQARKLIYLLAINLRPENRYYRYNYVKNNCATLPINVIEKAIGQPIIFGEPQIDGAQEWTFRQEMRHFHKNYPWYQFGIDLALGSGIDYKLSTREKGFAPEALQQMLSNSTIT
;
A
#
# COMPACT_ATOMS: atom_id res chain seq x y z
N THR A 1 3.32 -7.15 4.33
CA THR A 1 3.97 -5.82 4.41
C THR A 1 5.47 -5.95 4.28
N CYS A 2 6.08 -5.10 3.47
CA CYS A 2 7.53 -5.00 3.29
C CYS A 2 8.01 -3.69 3.90
N HIS A 3 9.04 -3.76 4.74
CA HIS A 3 9.58 -2.59 5.41
C HIS A 3 10.29 -1.65 4.44
N ALA A 4 10.55 -0.42 4.88
CA ALA A 4 11.18 0.64 4.11
C ALA A 4 12.51 0.19 3.47
N GLY A 5 12.79 0.71 2.28
CA GLY A 5 14.04 0.53 1.56
C GLY A 5 14.87 1.81 1.52
N LYS A 6 15.87 1.80 0.64
CA LYS A 6 16.80 2.94 0.49
C LYS A 6 16.40 3.90 -0.61
N GLN A 7 15.56 3.46 -1.53
CA GLN A 7 15.10 4.31 -2.64
C GLN A 7 13.97 5.21 -2.17
N VAL A 8 13.87 6.40 -2.75
CA VAL A 8 12.89 7.42 -2.33
C VAL A 8 11.43 6.96 -2.43
N TYR A 9 11.12 6.05 -3.36
CA TYR A 9 9.79 5.46 -3.51
C TYR A 9 9.51 4.28 -2.56
N GLU A 10 10.49 3.86 -1.76
CA GLU A 10 10.42 2.75 -0.81
C GLU A 10 10.36 3.19 0.65
N LEU A 11 10.48 4.49 0.91
CA LEU A 11 10.66 5.03 2.27
C LEU A 11 9.49 4.73 3.20
N CYS A 12 8.29 4.56 2.66
CA CYS A 12 7.09 4.17 3.43
C CYS A 12 6.86 2.65 3.47
N GLY A 13 7.76 1.87 2.86
CA GLY A 13 7.55 0.42 2.70
C GLY A 13 6.59 0.07 1.56
N HIS A 14 6.07 -1.16 1.58
CA HIS A 14 5.13 -1.66 0.57
C HIS A 14 4.13 -2.64 1.17
N THR A 15 2.91 -2.64 0.67
CA THR A 15 1.87 -3.62 1.02
C THR A 15 1.48 -4.41 -0.23
N ALA A 16 1.40 -5.72 -0.09
CA ALA A 16 0.95 -6.63 -1.14
C ALA A 16 0.04 -7.71 -0.55
N ILE A 17 -0.74 -8.38 -1.38
CA ILE A 17 -1.59 -9.51 -0.99
C ILE A 17 -0.98 -10.80 -1.53
N ARG A 18 -0.58 -11.72 -0.64
CA ARG A 18 -0.20 -13.09 -1.02
C ARG A 18 -1.44 -13.97 -1.13
N VAL A 19 -1.53 -14.73 -2.21
CA VAL A 19 -2.56 -15.73 -2.44
C VAL A 19 -1.88 -17.09 -2.59
N GLN A 20 -2.17 -17.98 -1.66
CA GLN A 20 -1.69 -19.36 -1.69
C GLN A 20 -2.88 -20.31 -1.79
N ILE A 21 -2.84 -21.23 -2.77
CA ILE A 21 -3.88 -22.24 -2.97
C ILE A 21 -3.19 -23.60 -3.12
N GLY A 22 -3.24 -24.40 -2.06
CA GLY A 22 -2.50 -25.66 -1.98
C GLY A 22 -1.00 -25.45 -2.20
N GLU A 23 -0.36 -26.36 -2.88
CA GLU A 23 1.07 -26.32 -3.24
C GLU A 23 1.31 -25.74 -4.65
N SER A 24 0.25 -25.52 -5.42
CA SER A 24 0.35 -25.20 -6.87
C SER A 24 0.35 -23.71 -7.17
N ILE A 25 -0.27 -22.90 -6.32
CA ILE A 25 -0.40 -21.46 -6.53
C ILE A 25 0.14 -20.73 -5.30
N ASP A 26 1.16 -19.94 -5.51
CA ASP A 26 1.73 -19.03 -4.52
C ASP A 26 2.17 -17.74 -5.21
N ARG A 27 1.27 -16.75 -5.19
CA ARG A 27 1.39 -15.50 -5.95
C ARG A 27 1.24 -14.31 -5.04
N VAL A 28 1.93 -13.23 -5.37
CA VAL A 28 1.81 -11.93 -4.72
C VAL A 28 1.20 -10.93 -5.69
N ILE A 29 0.13 -10.29 -5.24
CA ILE A 29 -0.57 -9.26 -5.99
C ILE A 29 -0.12 -7.91 -5.46
N ASN A 30 0.52 -7.13 -6.33
CA ASN A 30 1.12 -5.83 -6.03
C ASN A 30 0.30 -4.72 -6.64
N TYR A 31 -0.19 -3.79 -5.82
CA TYR A 31 -0.71 -2.49 -6.24
C TYR A 31 0.41 -1.46 -6.17
N GLY A 32 0.34 -0.41 -6.96
CA GLY A 32 1.35 0.65 -6.94
C GLY A 32 2.57 0.36 -7.82
N MET A 33 2.45 -0.55 -8.76
CA MET A 33 3.48 -0.77 -9.77
C MET A 33 3.45 0.34 -10.81
N PHE A 34 4.61 0.79 -11.24
CA PHE A 34 4.76 1.87 -12.21
C PHE A 34 5.96 1.61 -13.12
N ASP A 35 6.00 2.35 -14.22
CA ASP A 35 7.07 2.27 -15.20
C ASP A 35 7.80 3.62 -15.27
N PHE A 36 9.07 3.64 -14.92
CA PHE A 36 9.94 4.82 -14.99
C PHE A 36 10.19 5.27 -16.43
N ASP A 37 10.06 4.39 -17.41
CA ASP A 37 10.23 4.72 -18.83
C ASP A 37 9.05 5.52 -19.39
N THR A 38 8.00 5.72 -18.58
CA THR A 38 6.89 6.60 -18.95
C THR A 38 7.39 8.02 -19.20
N PRO A 39 7.17 8.61 -20.39
CA PRO A 39 7.63 9.95 -20.71
C PRO A 39 7.18 10.99 -19.69
N ASN A 40 8.12 11.85 -19.25
CA ASN A 40 7.87 12.90 -18.26
C ASN A 40 7.33 12.38 -16.92
N PHE A 41 7.75 11.19 -16.47
CA PHE A 41 7.25 10.54 -15.26
C PHE A 41 7.19 11.48 -14.05
N VAL A 42 8.28 12.19 -13.73
CA VAL A 42 8.35 13.09 -12.56
C VAL A 42 7.32 14.23 -12.67
N TYR A 43 7.20 14.85 -13.85
CA TYR A 43 6.22 15.90 -14.08
C TYR A 43 4.79 15.39 -13.92
N ARG A 44 4.49 14.23 -14.49
CA ARG A 44 3.19 13.58 -14.37
C ARG A 44 2.88 13.18 -12.92
N PHE A 45 3.87 12.70 -12.19
CA PHE A 45 3.73 12.38 -10.77
C PHE A 45 3.36 13.62 -9.95
N VAL A 46 4.10 14.72 -10.09
CA VAL A 46 3.85 15.97 -9.39
C VAL A 46 2.48 16.57 -9.75
N SER A 47 2.06 16.44 -11.03
CA SER A 47 0.76 16.94 -11.48
C SER A 47 -0.41 15.97 -11.20
N GLY A 48 -0.18 14.84 -10.52
CA GLY A 48 -1.20 13.84 -10.21
C GLY A 48 -1.73 13.10 -11.45
N GLN A 49 -0.95 13.03 -12.52
CA GLN A 49 -1.32 12.43 -13.81
C GLN A 49 -0.62 11.09 -14.08
N THR A 50 -0.07 10.45 -13.04
CA THR A 50 0.62 9.17 -13.18
C THR A 50 -0.36 8.02 -13.07
N ASP A 51 -0.35 7.14 -14.07
CA ASP A 51 -1.08 5.89 -14.02
C ASP A 51 -0.15 4.79 -13.49
N TYR A 52 -0.63 4.09 -12.50
CA TYR A 52 0.00 2.91 -11.89
C TYR A 52 -0.81 1.68 -12.26
N PHE A 53 -0.26 0.52 -12.01
CA PHE A 53 -0.95 -0.73 -12.33
C PHE A 53 -0.83 -1.79 -11.23
N VAL A 54 -1.72 -2.76 -11.32
CA VAL A 54 -1.69 -3.99 -10.52
C VAL A 54 -0.91 -5.04 -11.28
N ALA A 55 0.02 -5.71 -10.60
CA ALA A 55 0.75 -6.84 -11.16
C ALA A 55 0.80 -8.01 -10.18
N ASP A 56 0.94 -9.22 -10.72
CA ASP A 56 1.19 -10.40 -9.93
C ASP A 56 2.57 -10.99 -10.25
N MET A 57 3.16 -11.66 -9.27
CA MET A 57 4.42 -12.40 -9.43
C MET A 57 4.45 -13.62 -8.51
N PRO A 58 5.26 -14.65 -8.80
CA PRO A 58 5.51 -15.74 -7.86
C PRO A 58 6.11 -15.22 -6.55
N PHE A 59 5.65 -15.78 -5.42
CA PHE A 59 6.11 -15.39 -4.08
C PHE A 59 7.62 -15.58 -3.91
N LEU A 60 8.20 -16.61 -4.52
CA LEU A 60 9.63 -16.86 -4.49
C LEU A 60 10.43 -15.67 -5.04
N TYR A 61 10.06 -15.16 -6.23
CA TYR A 61 10.75 -14.00 -6.81
C TYR A 61 10.53 -12.72 -6.01
N PHE A 62 9.34 -12.58 -5.43
CA PHE A 62 9.04 -11.46 -4.54
C PHE A 62 9.98 -11.47 -3.32
N THR A 63 10.11 -12.60 -2.63
CA THR A 63 10.98 -12.71 -1.45
C THR A 63 12.45 -12.55 -1.79
N GLU A 64 12.93 -13.13 -2.90
CA GLU A 64 14.32 -12.98 -3.35
C GLU A 64 14.69 -11.50 -3.59
N ASN A 65 13.80 -10.71 -4.19
CA ASN A 65 14.05 -9.29 -4.42
C ASN A 65 14.25 -8.54 -3.10
N TYR A 66 13.36 -8.72 -2.13
CA TYR A 66 13.47 -8.07 -0.82
C TYR A 66 14.67 -8.58 0.00
N GLN A 67 15.03 -9.86 -0.11
CA GLN A 67 16.23 -10.41 0.53
C GLN A 67 17.52 -9.80 -0.02
N ARG A 68 17.62 -9.61 -1.34
CA ARG A 68 18.78 -8.93 -1.97
C ARG A 68 18.96 -7.50 -1.48
N GLU A 69 17.87 -6.82 -1.16
CA GLU A 69 17.85 -5.46 -0.62
C GLU A 69 17.99 -5.43 0.92
N ASN A 70 18.07 -6.59 1.57
CA ASN A 70 18.07 -6.74 3.03
C ASN A 70 16.85 -6.04 3.69
N ARG A 71 15.67 -6.20 3.09
CA ARG A 71 14.40 -5.65 3.58
C ARG A 71 13.55 -6.76 4.20
N GLN A 72 12.97 -6.46 5.34
CA GLN A 72 12.08 -7.38 6.05
C GLN A 72 10.72 -7.47 5.37
N ILE A 73 10.19 -8.70 5.32
CA ILE A 73 8.80 -8.99 4.93
C ILE A 73 8.08 -9.52 6.18
N VAL A 74 6.93 -8.95 6.48
CA VAL A 74 6.02 -9.41 7.54
C VAL A 74 4.73 -9.88 6.90
N GLU A 75 4.36 -11.14 7.13
CA GLU A 75 3.09 -11.71 6.70
C GLU A 75 2.07 -11.66 7.83
N GLN A 76 0.85 -11.27 7.49
CA GLN A 76 -0.31 -11.31 8.37
C GLN A 76 -1.39 -12.10 7.67
N GLU A 77 -1.76 -13.24 8.24
CA GLU A 77 -2.83 -14.09 7.71
C GLU A 77 -4.19 -13.44 7.97
N LEU A 78 -5.01 -13.36 6.92
CA LEU A 78 -6.36 -12.82 7.02
C LEU A 78 -7.34 -13.92 7.44
N ASN A 79 -7.98 -13.76 8.58
CA ASN A 79 -9.00 -14.70 9.07
C ASN A 79 -10.32 -14.55 8.30
N LEU A 80 -10.33 -14.98 7.04
CA LEU A 80 -11.47 -14.92 6.14
C LEU A 80 -12.23 -16.25 6.12
N THR A 81 -13.55 -16.18 6.01
CA THR A 81 -14.36 -17.35 5.69
C THR A 81 -14.00 -17.87 4.28
N PRO A 82 -14.22 -19.17 3.98
CA PRO A 82 -13.97 -19.70 2.64
C PRO A 82 -14.72 -18.95 1.52
N GLN A 83 -15.88 -18.41 1.82
CA GLN A 83 -16.66 -17.62 0.86
C GLN A 83 -16.00 -16.25 0.60
N GLN A 84 -15.54 -15.56 1.65
CA GLN A 84 -14.84 -14.28 1.56
C GLN A 84 -13.49 -14.45 0.83
N ALA A 85 -12.74 -15.50 1.14
CA ALA A 85 -11.48 -15.82 0.47
C ALA A 85 -11.68 -16.04 -1.04
N ARG A 86 -12.66 -16.84 -1.44
CA ARG A 86 -13.01 -17.04 -2.87
C ARG A 86 -13.41 -15.72 -3.55
N LYS A 87 -14.19 -14.89 -2.86
CA LYS A 87 -14.60 -13.58 -3.39
C LYS A 87 -13.40 -12.63 -3.52
N LEU A 88 -12.46 -12.65 -2.57
CA LEU A 88 -11.22 -11.87 -2.65
C LEU A 88 -10.40 -12.28 -3.87
N ILE A 89 -10.14 -13.59 -4.05
CA ILE A 89 -9.39 -14.11 -5.19
C ILE A 89 -10.06 -13.70 -6.52
N TYR A 90 -11.39 -13.80 -6.60
CA TYR A 90 -12.14 -13.36 -7.78
C TYR A 90 -11.97 -11.87 -8.08
N LEU A 91 -12.05 -11.00 -7.06
CA LEU A 91 -11.85 -9.55 -7.22
C LEU A 91 -10.42 -9.22 -7.64
N LEU A 92 -9.42 -9.89 -7.08
CA LEU A 92 -8.01 -9.73 -7.47
C LEU A 92 -7.79 -10.15 -8.92
N ALA A 93 -8.39 -11.26 -9.35
CA ALA A 93 -8.33 -11.70 -10.75
C ALA A 93 -8.98 -10.69 -11.72
N ILE A 94 -10.08 -10.03 -11.32
CA ILE A 94 -10.68 -8.94 -12.11
C ILE A 94 -9.71 -7.74 -12.19
N ASN A 95 -9.09 -7.36 -11.09
CA ASN A 95 -8.17 -6.21 -11.07
C ASN A 95 -6.90 -6.45 -11.90
N LEU A 96 -6.49 -7.69 -12.10
CA LEU A 96 -5.34 -8.05 -12.93
C LEU A 96 -5.63 -8.06 -14.44
N ARG A 97 -6.90 -7.98 -14.86
CA ARG A 97 -7.25 -7.97 -16.29
C ARG A 97 -6.69 -6.71 -16.98
N PRO A 98 -6.26 -6.81 -18.24
CA PRO A 98 -5.68 -5.68 -18.97
C PRO A 98 -6.52 -4.40 -18.92
N GLU A 99 -7.84 -4.53 -19.01
CA GLU A 99 -8.82 -3.42 -18.99
C GLU A 99 -9.00 -2.78 -17.61
N ASN A 100 -8.63 -3.46 -16.52
CA ASN A 100 -8.86 -3.02 -15.15
C ASN A 100 -7.56 -2.72 -14.36
N ARG A 101 -6.41 -3.19 -14.84
CA ARG A 101 -5.18 -3.14 -14.06
C ARG A 101 -4.58 -1.75 -13.87
N TYR A 102 -4.88 -0.81 -14.76
CA TYR A 102 -4.37 0.55 -14.70
C TYR A 102 -5.31 1.45 -13.92
N TYR A 103 -4.75 2.30 -13.04
CA TYR A 103 -5.51 3.24 -12.24
C TYR A 103 -4.73 4.53 -11.98
N ARG A 104 -5.47 5.62 -11.72
CA ARG A 104 -4.86 6.88 -11.33
C ARG A 104 -4.31 6.79 -9.91
N TYR A 105 -3.00 6.92 -9.79
CA TYR A 105 -2.33 6.90 -8.50
C TYR A 105 -2.61 8.17 -7.71
N ASN A 106 -2.80 8.01 -6.41
CA ASN A 106 -2.81 9.11 -5.45
C ASN A 106 -2.01 8.68 -4.23
N TYR A 107 -1.00 9.44 -3.88
CA TYR A 107 -0.01 9.10 -2.86
C TYR A 107 -0.65 8.70 -1.51
N VAL A 108 -1.73 9.35 -1.12
CA VAL A 108 -2.40 9.14 0.17
C VAL A 108 -3.72 8.36 0.08
N LYS A 109 -4.43 8.38 -1.07
CA LYS A 109 -5.78 7.81 -1.20
C LYS A 109 -5.88 6.56 -2.06
N ASN A 110 -5.00 6.40 -3.07
CA ASN A 110 -5.01 5.28 -4.01
C ASN A 110 -3.59 4.75 -4.20
N ASN A 111 -3.02 4.16 -3.17
CA ASN A 111 -1.66 3.64 -3.16
C ASN A 111 -1.59 2.13 -2.88
N CYS A 112 -0.38 1.60 -2.71
CA CYS A 112 -0.14 0.18 -2.45
C CYS A 112 -0.71 -0.33 -1.10
N ALA A 113 -1.06 0.54 -0.16
CA ALA A 113 -1.66 0.16 1.11
C ALA A 113 -3.20 0.28 1.07
N THR A 114 -3.72 1.39 0.56
CA THR A 114 -5.16 1.68 0.59
C THR A 114 -5.97 0.83 -0.38
N LEU A 115 -5.45 0.55 -1.58
CA LEU A 115 -6.18 -0.26 -2.57
C LEU A 115 -6.35 -1.73 -2.16
N PRO A 116 -5.34 -2.45 -1.63
CA PRO A 116 -5.52 -3.77 -1.04
C PRO A 116 -6.64 -3.82 -0.01
N ILE A 117 -6.68 -2.86 0.93
CA ILE A 117 -7.72 -2.79 1.95
C ILE A 117 -9.11 -2.62 1.33
N ASN A 118 -9.25 -1.74 0.33
CA ASN A 118 -10.54 -1.55 -0.35
C ASN A 118 -11.04 -2.84 -1.02
N VAL A 119 -10.13 -3.65 -1.58
CA VAL A 119 -10.49 -4.94 -2.18
C VAL A 119 -10.85 -5.98 -1.13
N ILE A 120 -10.12 -6.03 -0.02
CA ILE A 120 -10.41 -6.92 1.11
C ILE A 120 -11.78 -6.59 1.69
N GLU A 121 -12.11 -5.33 1.96
CA GLU A 121 -13.42 -4.91 2.46
C GLU A 121 -14.56 -5.25 1.49
N LYS A 122 -14.36 -5.09 0.18
CA LYS A 122 -15.33 -5.54 -0.83
C LYS A 122 -15.56 -7.06 -0.78
N ALA A 123 -14.52 -7.84 -0.48
CA ALA A 123 -14.63 -9.28 -0.34
C ALA A 123 -15.38 -9.68 0.94
N ILE A 124 -15.07 -9.03 2.04
CA ILE A 124 -15.72 -9.21 3.35
C ILE A 124 -17.19 -8.77 3.29
N GLY A 125 -17.49 -7.68 2.58
CA GLY A 125 -18.82 -7.08 2.46
C GLY A 125 -19.11 -6.00 3.49
N GLN A 126 -18.11 -5.61 4.30
CA GLN A 126 -18.20 -4.56 5.31
C GLN A 126 -16.84 -3.91 5.57
N PRO A 127 -16.81 -2.70 6.16
CA PRO A 127 -15.55 -2.05 6.55
C PRO A 127 -14.81 -2.83 7.64
N ILE A 128 -13.48 -2.74 7.62
CA ILE A 128 -12.63 -3.21 8.70
C ILE A 128 -12.59 -2.15 9.80
N ILE A 129 -12.77 -2.56 11.06
CA ILE A 129 -12.54 -1.71 12.21
C ILE A 129 -11.07 -1.81 12.58
N PHE A 130 -10.32 -0.76 12.27
CA PHE A 130 -8.88 -0.70 12.53
C PHE A 130 -8.58 -0.33 13.97
N GLY A 131 -7.55 -0.97 14.54
CA GLY A 131 -6.88 -0.46 15.72
C GLY A 131 -6.03 0.78 15.41
N GLU A 132 -5.70 1.56 16.44
CA GLU A 132 -4.77 2.68 16.29
C GLU A 132 -3.33 2.17 16.09
N PRO A 133 -2.54 2.79 15.19
CA PRO A 133 -1.13 2.46 15.06
C PRO A 133 -0.37 2.91 16.32
N GLN A 134 0.58 2.09 16.76
CA GLN A 134 1.43 2.38 17.93
C GLN A 134 2.67 3.20 17.51
N ILE A 135 2.42 4.39 16.98
CA ILE A 135 3.46 5.36 16.63
C ILE A 135 3.30 6.56 17.55
N ASP A 136 4.32 6.87 18.33
CA ASP A 136 4.28 7.97 19.29
C ASP A 136 3.91 9.30 18.61
N GLY A 137 2.86 9.94 19.12
CA GLY A 137 2.34 11.21 18.60
C GLY A 137 1.45 11.13 17.35
N ALA A 138 1.32 9.96 16.74
CA ALA A 138 0.57 9.79 15.48
C ALA A 138 -0.95 10.04 15.60
N GLN A 139 -1.51 10.06 16.80
CA GLN A 139 -2.95 10.28 17.02
C GLN A 139 -3.44 11.62 16.45
N GLU A 140 -2.59 12.63 16.42
CA GLU A 140 -2.91 13.99 16.00
C GLU A 140 -2.30 14.38 14.64
N TRP A 141 -1.64 13.44 13.96
CA TRP A 141 -0.91 13.75 12.71
C TRP A 141 -1.84 14.03 11.53
N THR A 142 -1.36 14.93 10.66
CA THR A 142 -1.84 15.10 9.29
C THR A 142 -1.07 14.14 8.36
N PHE A 143 -1.55 13.94 7.12
CA PHE A 143 -0.77 13.19 6.11
C PHE A 143 0.66 13.73 5.97
N ARG A 144 0.83 15.05 5.97
CA ARG A 144 2.14 15.69 5.86
C ARG A 144 3.06 15.31 7.02
N GLN A 145 2.54 15.31 8.25
CA GLN A 145 3.34 14.95 9.43
C GLN A 145 3.74 13.48 9.42
N GLU A 146 2.85 12.60 9.02
CA GLU A 146 3.16 11.17 8.88
C GLU A 146 4.19 10.92 7.78
N MET A 147 4.04 11.54 6.61
CA MET A 147 5.06 11.45 5.55
C MET A 147 6.42 11.98 6.00
N ARG A 148 6.46 13.10 6.73
CA ARG A 148 7.72 13.64 7.29
C ARG A 148 8.38 12.69 8.27
N HIS A 149 7.61 11.90 9.00
CA HIS A 149 8.16 10.85 9.86
C HIS A 149 8.93 9.80 9.02
N PHE A 150 8.36 9.31 7.94
CA PHE A 150 9.03 8.33 7.06
C PHE A 150 10.18 8.95 6.24
N HIS A 151 10.08 10.21 5.86
CA HIS A 151 11.08 10.90 5.02
C HIS A 151 12.12 11.69 5.83
N LYS A 152 12.21 11.53 7.15
CA LYS A 152 13.06 12.34 8.04
C LYS A 152 14.53 12.44 7.63
N ASN A 153 15.06 11.41 6.96
CA ASN A 153 16.43 11.37 6.49
C ASN A 153 16.61 11.91 5.05
N TYR A 154 15.53 12.39 4.42
CA TYR A 154 15.50 12.83 3.02
C TYR A 154 14.83 14.21 2.88
N PRO A 155 15.40 15.28 3.46
CA PRO A 155 14.73 16.58 3.57
C PRO A 155 14.41 17.23 2.22
N TRP A 156 15.27 17.06 1.21
CA TRP A 156 15.02 17.58 -0.13
C TRP A 156 13.90 16.84 -0.87
N TYR A 157 13.82 15.54 -0.69
CA TYR A 157 12.70 14.75 -1.21
C TYR A 157 11.40 15.17 -0.53
N GLN A 158 11.40 15.29 0.81
CA GLN A 158 10.25 15.76 1.57
C GLN A 158 9.80 17.17 1.13
N PHE A 159 10.72 18.07 0.91
CA PHE A 159 10.40 19.41 0.40
C PHE A 159 9.68 19.34 -0.96
N GLY A 160 10.16 18.51 -1.88
CA GLY A 160 9.51 18.28 -3.17
C GLY A 160 8.10 17.71 -3.04
N ILE A 161 7.89 16.73 -2.16
CA ILE A 161 6.58 16.13 -1.86
C ILE A 161 5.64 17.16 -1.23
N ASP A 162 6.14 17.99 -0.29
CA ASP A 162 5.36 19.07 0.34
C ASP A 162 4.81 20.07 -0.69
N LEU A 163 5.62 20.43 -1.68
CA LEU A 163 5.20 21.30 -2.77
C LEU A 163 4.19 20.63 -3.71
N ALA A 164 4.45 19.36 -4.07
CA ALA A 164 3.62 18.61 -5.00
C ALA A 164 2.20 18.37 -4.48
N LEU A 165 2.05 18.06 -3.19
CA LEU A 165 0.76 17.71 -2.58
C LEU A 165 -0.01 18.94 -2.07
N GLY A 166 0.66 20.09 -1.91
CA GLY A 166 0.02 21.33 -1.46
C GLY A 166 -0.67 21.21 -0.10
N SER A 167 -1.65 22.08 0.16
CA SER A 167 -2.38 22.12 1.46
C SER A 167 -3.48 21.06 1.61
N GLY A 168 -3.78 20.32 0.55
CA GLY A 168 -4.84 19.30 0.57
C GLY A 168 -4.60 18.12 1.51
N ILE A 169 -3.41 18.03 2.10
CA ILE A 169 -2.98 16.95 3.02
C ILE A 169 -2.74 17.45 4.45
N ASP A 170 -3.17 18.66 4.79
CA ASP A 170 -2.90 19.32 6.08
C ASP A 170 -4.07 19.21 7.08
N TYR A 171 -4.99 18.30 6.86
CA TYR A 171 -6.02 17.96 7.84
C TYR A 171 -5.63 16.76 8.70
N LYS A 172 -6.22 16.67 9.91
CA LYS A 172 -6.00 15.56 10.82
C LYS A 172 -6.53 14.26 10.23
N LEU A 173 -5.70 13.20 10.27
CA LEU A 173 -6.06 11.88 9.79
C LEU A 173 -7.12 11.20 10.67
N SER A 174 -8.10 10.59 10.04
CA SER A 174 -8.90 9.56 10.69
C SER A 174 -8.07 8.29 10.90
N THR A 175 -8.50 7.42 11.83
CA THR A 175 -7.84 6.12 12.07
C THR A 175 -7.61 5.37 10.76
N ARG A 176 -8.64 5.27 9.90
CA ARG A 176 -8.51 4.60 8.61
C ARG A 176 -7.45 5.22 7.70
N GLU A 177 -7.37 6.54 7.64
CA GLU A 177 -6.44 7.25 6.77
C GLU A 177 -4.97 7.08 7.19
N LYS A 178 -4.69 6.86 8.48
CA LYS A 178 -3.33 6.52 8.96
C LYS A 178 -2.76 5.26 8.29
N GLY A 179 -3.63 4.33 7.88
CA GLY A 179 -3.25 3.14 7.12
C GLY A 179 -2.81 3.38 5.68
N PHE A 180 -2.62 4.64 5.23
CA PHE A 180 -2.04 4.89 3.90
C PHE A 180 -0.56 4.50 3.84
N ALA A 181 0.14 4.53 4.97
CA ALA A 181 1.53 4.08 5.08
C ALA A 181 1.57 2.57 5.42
N PRO A 182 2.32 1.76 4.67
CA PRO A 182 2.37 0.31 4.85
C PRO A 182 2.73 -0.16 6.27
N GLU A 183 3.68 0.49 6.94
CA GLU A 183 4.08 0.12 8.31
C GLU A 183 2.98 0.44 9.33
N ALA A 184 2.33 1.59 9.21
CA ALA A 184 1.19 1.93 10.05
C ALA A 184 0.03 0.95 9.82
N LEU A 185 -0.27 0.63 8.56
CA LEU A 185 -1.30 -0.35 8.20
C LEU A 185 -1.03 -1.72 8.80
N GLN A 186 0.22 -2.20 8.81
CA GLN A 186 0.60 -3.47 9.42
C GLN A 186 0.23 -3.50 10.91
N GLN A 187 0.56 -2.44 11.65
CA GLN A 187 0.24 -2.35 13.08
C GLN A 187 -1.27 -2.28 13.32
N MET A 188 -1.98 -1.52 12.51
CA MET A 188 -3.43 -1.37 12.59
C MET A 188 -4.16 -2.69 12.32
N LEU A 189 -3.69 -3.47 11.33
CA LEU A 189 -4.27 -4.79 11.00
C LEU A 189 -4.08 -5.80 12.12
N SER A 190 -2.97 -5.75 12.87
CA SER A 190 -2.73 -6.64 14.01
C SER A 190 -3.78 -6.51 15.11
N ASN A 191 -4.41 -5.34 15.22
CA ASN A 191 -5.43 -5.00 16.21
C ASN A 191 -6.79 -4.73 15.57
N SER A 192 -7.02 -5.19 14.33
CA SER A 192 -8.28 -4.96 13.61
C SER A 192 -9.29 -6.06 13.89
N THR A 193 -10.57 -5.71 13.76
CA THR A 193 -11.70 -6.64 13.85
C THR A 193 -12.63 -6.49 12.66
N ILE A 194 -13.34 -7.58 12.36
CA ILE A 194 -14.45 -7.63 11.42
C ILE A 194 -15.70 -7.90 12.28
N THR A 195 -16.67 -7.01 12.27
CA THR A 195 -17.95 -7.18 12.98
C THR A 195 -18.90 -8.07 12.23
#